data_a16090839ea278573569002b37026076
#
_entry.id   a16090839ea278573569002b37026076
#
_cell.length_a   1.000
_cell.length_b   1.000
_cell.length_c   1.000
_cell.angle_alpha   90.00
_cell.angle_beta   90.00
_cell.angle_gamma   90.00
#
_symmetry.space_group_name_H-M   'P 1'
#
loop_
_entity.id
_entity.type
_entity.pdbx_description
1 polymer ?
#
loop_
_entity_poly.entity_id
_entity_poly.type
_entity_poly.pdbx_seq_one_letter_code
_entity_poly.pdbx_strand_id
1 'polypeptide(L)'
;LSKNFPDLGINEIDDDTKGLFLEQLCLNLSSWKEIKNVEVFLPLLNTFSQEEQELLEQAVPEAFDLGVGKRPYSLDYSPKEEVVLRAVLQELYDVKKHPKIVFGRYPLVVEILAPNRRPVQRTSDLPSFWEGSYPSVKKDLAGRYPKHEWR
;
A
#
# COMPACT_ATOMS: atom_id res chain seq x y z
N LEU A 1 9.37 -3.60 7.77
CA LEU A 1 8.67 -4.25 8.89
C LEU A 1 9.61 -4.45 10.08
N SER A 2 10.74 -5.12 9.91
CA SER A 2 11.68 -5.45 11.00
C SER A 2 12.07 -4.24 11.86
N LYS A 3 12.38 -3.08 11.26
CA LYS A 3 12.70 -1.84 12.00
C LYS A 3 11.53 -1.26 12.79
N ASN A 4 10.33 -1.22 12.19
CA ASN A 4 9.16 -0.54 12.77
C ASN A 4 8.33 -1.47 13.66
N PHE A 5 8.47 -2.77 13.48
CA PHE A 5 7.70 -3.81 14.18
C PHE A 5 8.62 -5.00 14.53
N PRO A 6 9.62 -4.82 15.39
CA PRO A 6 10.60 -5.86 15.73
C PRO A 6 9.96 -7.07 16.43
N ASP A 7 8.81 -6.86 17.08
CA ASP A 7 8.03 -7.90 17.75
C ASP A 7 7.38 -8.91 16.79
N LEU A 8 7.34 -8.63 15.49
CA LEU A 8 6.85 -9.58 14.49
C LEU A 8 7.86 -10.69 14.18
N GLY A 9 9.10 -10.59 14.66
CA GLY A 9 10.13 -11.63 14.50
C GLY A 9 10.61 -11.82 13.05
N ILE A 10 10.33 -10.88 12.15
CA ILE A 10 10.82 -10.93 10.77
C ILE A 10 12.28 -10.47 10.76
N ASN A 11 13.16 -11.32 10.25
CA ASN A 11 14.57 -11.02 10.16
C ASN A 11 14.84 -9.83 9.22
N GLU A 12 15.74 -8.95 9.64
CA GLU A 12 16.22 -7.88 8.76
C GLU A 12 17.18 -8.49 7.72
N ILE A 13 16.95 -8.15 6.45
CA ILE A 13 17.91 -8.46 5.39
C ILE A 13 19.03 -7.43 5.47
N ASP A 14 20.10 -7.76 6.16
CA ASP A 14 21.29 -6.93 6.24
C ASP A 14 22.06 -6.87 4.91
N ASP A 15 23.09 -6.05 4.85
CA ASP A 15 23.85 -5.86 3.60
C ASP A 15 24.68 -7.09 3.23
N ASP A 16 25.12 -7.89 4.19
CA ASP A 16 25.82 -9.14 3.95
C ASP A 16 24.88 -10.19 3.34
N THR A 17 23.68 -10.34 3.88
CA THR A 17 22.63 -11.22 3.33
C THR A 17 22.24 -10.79 1.92
N LYS A 18 22.09 -9.47 1.68
CA LYS A 18 21.84 -8.94 0.33
C LYS A 18 22.98 -9.26 -0.64
N GLY A 19 24.24 -9.12 -0.19
CA GLY A 19 25.41 -9.44 -0.97
C GLY A 19 25.42 -10.90 -1.41
N LEU A 20 25.27 -11.82 -0.47
CA LEU A 20 25.22 -13.26 -0.73
C LEU A 20 24.06 -13.64 -1.66
N PHE A 21 22.88 -13.05 -1.44
CA PHE A 21 21.71 -13.28 -2.29
C PHE A 21 21.97 -12.82 -3.73
N LEU A 22 22.55 -11.63 -3.93
CA LEU A 22 22.86 -11.10 -5.25
C LEU A 22 23.94 -11.94 -5.94
N GLU A 23 24.97 -12.41 -5.22
CA GLU A 23 25.97 -13.33 -5.76
C GLU A 23 25.31 -14.61 -6.26
N GLN A 24 24.46 -15.26 -5.46
CA GLN A 24 23.74 -16.47 -5.87
C GLN A 24 22.84 -16.23 -7.08
N LEU A 25 22.13 -15.10 -7.12
CA LEU A 25 21.26 -14.76 -8.23
C LEU A 25 22.02 -14.54 -9.54
N CYS A 26 23.25 -14.01 -9.44
CA CYS A 26 24.10 -13.69 -10.60
C CYS A 26 25.02 -14.83 -11.06
N LEU A 27 25.14 -15.93 -10.31
CA LEU A 27 26.09 -17.01 -10.60
C LEU A 27 26.01 -17.58 -12.02
N ASN A 28 24.84 -17.57 -12.65
CA ASN A 28 24.61 -18.12 -13.98
C ASN A 28 24.32 -17.05 -15.04
N LEU A 29 24.49 -15.76 -14.70
CA LEU A 29 24.24 -14.65 -15.62
C LEU A 29 25.54 -14.24 -16.31
N SER A 30 25.51 -14.16 -17.63
CA SER A 30 26.69 -13.87 -18.46
C SER A 30 26.64 -12.52 -19.17
N SER A 31 25.51 -11.81 -19.08
CA SER A 31 25.32 -10.54 -19.78
C SER A 31 24.50 -9.50 -18.98
N TRP A 32 24.74 -8.21 -19.26
CA TRP A 32 23.94 -7.11 -18.71
C TRP A 32 22.45 -7.21 -19.03
N LYS A 33 22.10 -7.81 -20.16
CA LYS A 33 20.71 -8.01 -20.55
C LYS A 33 20.02 -9.03 -19.64
N GLU A 34 20.71 -10.09 -19.30
CA GLU A 34 20.20 -11.10 -18.36
C GLU A 34 20.05 -10.53 -16.96
N ILE A 35 21.03 -9.76 -16.46
CA ILE A 35 20.96 -9.09 -15.14
C ILE A 35 19.76 -8.15 -15.06
N LYS A 36 19.48 -7.36 -16.11
CA LYS A 36 18.34 -6.44 -16.12
C LYS A 36 16.97 -7.12 -16.12
N ASN A 37 16.90 -8.35 -16.59
CA ASN A 37 15.66 -9.11 -16.70
C ASN A 37 15.53 -10.21 -15.66
N VAL A 38 16.47 -10.29 -14.70
CA VAL A 38 16.42 -11.32 -13.66
C VAL A 38 15.24 -11.07 -12.73
N GLU A 39 14.49 -12.14 -12.46
CA GLU A 39 13.43 -12.12 -11.47
C GLU A 39 14.06 -12.19 -10.07
N VAL A 40 13.83 -11.17 -9.27
CA VAL A 40 14.43 -11.00 -7.94
C VAL A 40 13.46 -11.35 -6.83
N PHE A 41 12.16 -11.06 -7.02
CA PHE A 41 11.17 -11.10 -5.96
C PHE A 41 10.94 -12.51 -5.41
N LEU A 42 10.67 -13.49 -6.28
CA LEU A 42 10.41 -14.87 -5.84
C LEU A 42 11.63 -15.52 -5.17
N PRO A 43 12.87 -15.44 -5.74
CA PRO A 43 14.05 -15.94 -5.05
C PRO A 43 14.29 -15.26 -3.70
N LEU A 44 14.04 -13.94 -3.60
CA LEU A 44 14.16 -13.22 -2.33
C LEU A 44 13.11 -13.71 -1.31
N LEU A 45 11.86 -13.88 -1.73
CA LEU A 45 10.80 -14.39 -0.86
C LEU A 45 11.13 -15.79 -0.33
N ASN A 46 11.76 -16.63 -1.14
CA ASN A 46 12.19 -17.97 -0.75
C ASN A 46 13.34 -18.01 0.29
N THR A 47 13.98 -16.87 0.59
CA THR A 47 14.95 -16.77 1.69
C THR A 47 14.26 -16.73 3.06
N PHE A 48 12.97 -16.43 3.11
CA PHE A 48 12.17 -16.44 4.34
C PHE A 48 11.58 -17.83 4.59
N SER A 49 11.40 -18.19 5.86
CA SER A 49 10.68 -19.40 6.25
C SER A 49 9.20 -19.31 5.80
N GLN A 50 8.52 -20.45 5.74
CA GLN A 50 7.10 -20.50 5.41
C GLN A 50 6.26 -19.63 6.38
N GLU A 51 6.57 -19.67 7.66
CA GLU A 51 5.90 -18.88 8.69
C GLU A 51 6.11 -17.37 8.49
N GLU A 52 7.33 -16.95 8.14
CA GLU A 52 7.63 -15.55 7.82
C GLU A 52 6.92 -15.10 6.54
N GLN A 53 6.82 -15.94 5.51
CA GLN A 53 6.10 -15.63 4.28
C GLN A 53 4.61 -15.41 4.54
N GLU A 54 3.96 -16.30 5.29
CA GLU A 54 2.55 -16.17 5.68
C GLU A 54 2.31 -14.93 6.54
N LEU A 55 3.24 -14.62 7.45
CA LEU A 55 3.18 -13.40 8.25
C LEU A 55 3.30 -12.13 7.39
N LEU A 56 4.22 -12.14 6.40
CA LEU A 56 4.40 -11.03 5.46
C LEU A 56 3.14 -10.79 4.63
N GLU A 57 2.53 -11.84 4.07
CA GLU A 57 1.30 -11.73 3.29
C GLU A 57 0.14 -11.13 4.09
N GLN A 58 0.02 -11.50 5.36
CA GLN A 58 -1.01 -10.96 6.25
C GLN A 58 -0.71 -9.52 6.70
N ALA A 59 0.55 -9.22 6.99
CA ALA A 59 0.95 -7.91 7.50
C ALA A 59 0.97 -6.83 6.41
N VAL A 60 1.41 -7.17 5.20
CA VAL A 60 1.61 -6.23 4.07
C VAL A 60 0.94 -6.75 2.80
N PRO A 61 -0.38 -6.82 2.77
CA PRO A 61 -1.11 -7.36 1.64
C PRO A 61 -0.93 -6.49 0.37
N GLU A 62 -0.99 -7.09 -0.81
CA GLU A 62 -0.96 -6.36 -2.09
C GLU A 62 -2.19 -5.49 -2.31
N ALA A 63 -3.32 -5.88 -1.72
CA ALA A 63 -4.58 -5.16 -1.84
C ALA A 63 -5.33 -5.14 -0.50
N PHE A 64 -6.13 -4.10 -0.29
CA PHE A 64 -6.90 -3.86 0.93
C PHE A 64 -8.40 -3.80 0.63
N ASP A 65 -9.20 -4.55 1.38
CA ASP A 65 -10.67 -4.47 1.33
C ASP A 65 -11.18 -3.42 2.32
N LEU A 66 -11.84 -2.39 1.80
CA LEU A 66 -12.45 -1.34 2.60
C LEU A 66 -13.78 -1.78 3.27
N GLY A 67 -14.27 -2.99 3.00
CA GLY A 67 -15.50 -3.53 3.59
C GLY A 67 -16.80 -2.87 3.09
N VAL A 68 -16.74 -2.17 1.95
CA VAL A 68 -17.89 -1.45 1.37
C VAL A 68 -18.50 -2.19 0.17
N GLY A 69 -18.28 -3.49 0.08
CA GLY A 69 -18.88 -4.36 -0.94
C GLY A 69 -18.29 -4.20 -2.35
N LYS A 70 -17.14 -3.54 -2.48
CA LYS A 70 -16.38 -3.40 -3.73
C LYS A 70 -15.16 -4.31 -3.74
N ARG A 71 -14.54 -4.44 -4.92
CA ARG A 71 -13.27 -5.17 -5.05
C ARG A 71 -12.18 -4.53 -4.17
N PRO A 72 -11.21 -5.31 -3.68
CA PRO A 72 -10.06 -4.78 -2.96
C PRO A 72 -9.28 -3.74 -3.78
N TYR A 73 -8.68 -2.79 -3.10
CA TYR A 73 -7.88 -1.71 -3.66
C TYR A 73 -6.40 -2.07 -3.58
N SER A 74 -5.69 -2.01 -4.70
CA SER A 74 -4.24 -2.21 -4.71
C SER A 74 -3.53 -1.18 -3.84
N LEU A 75 -2.56 -1.62 -3.07
CA LEU A 75 -1.72 -0.77 -2.26
C LEU A 75 -0.44 -0.39 -3.01
N ASP A 76 -0.05 0.86 -2.89
CA ASP A 76 1.19 1.37 -3.47
C ASP A 76 2.27 1.49 -2.38
N TYR A 77 3.27 0.65 -2.46
CA TYR A 77 4.43 0.60 -1.57
C TYR A 77 5.65 1.36 -2.12
N SER A 78 5.53 2.02 -3.27
CA SER A 78 6.64 2.75 -3.91
C SER A 78 7.17 3.92 -3.09
N PRO A 79 6.34 4.70 -2.35
CA PRO A 79 6.84 5.71 -1.43
C PRO A 79 7.63 5.08 -0.27
N LYS A 80 8.79 5.63 0.07
CA LYS A 80 9.69 5.03 1.08
C LYS A 80 9.11 4.97 2.50
N GLU A 81 8.22 5.91 2.85
CA GLU A 81 7.74 6.08 4.24
C GLU A 81 6.22 5.90 4.37
N GLU A 82 5.52 5.67 3.28
CA GLU A 82 4.07 5.62 3.24
C GLU A 82 3.57 4.45 2.41
N VAL A 83 2.44 3.88 2.79
CA VAL A 83 1.70 2.94 1.95
C VAL A 83 0.41 3.62 1.52
N VAL A 84 0.20 3.76 0.22
CA VAL A 84 -0.87 4.57 -0.35
C VAL A 84 -2.00 3.72 -0.91
N LEU A 85 -3.22 4.00 -0.48
CA LEU A 85 -4.46 3.48 -1.05
C LEU A 85 -5.15 4.60 -1.86
N ARG A 86 -5.44 4.36 -3.14
CA ARG A 86 -6.15 5.32 -3.99
C ARG A 86 -7.59 4.90 -4.20
N ALA A 87 -8.52 5.77 -3.83
CA ALA A 87 -9.95 5.54 -4.02
C ALA A 87 -10.69 6.81 -4.43
N VAL A 88 -11.73 6.66 -5.25
CA VAL A 88 -12.64 7.76 -5.59
C VAL A 88 -13.46 8.13 -4.36
N LEU A 89 -13.68 9.43 -4.13
CA LEU A 89 -14.34 9.95 -2.94
C LEU A 89 -15.68 9.26 -2.65
N GLN A 90 -16.49 9.00 -3.68
CA GLN A 90 -17.79 8.31 -3.54
C GLN A 90 -17.65 6.86 -3.04
N GLU A 91 -16.50 6.24 -3.27
CA GLU A 91 -16.22 4.87 -2.80
C GLU A 91 -15.87 4.82 -1.31
N LEU A 92 -15.56 5.97 -0.72
CA LEU A 92 -15.15 6.10 0.69
C LEU A 92 -16.31 6.48 1.64
N TYR A 93 -17.50 6.84 1.13
CA TYR A 93 -18.60 7.34 1.97
C TYR A 93 -19.01 6.42 3.12
N ASP A 94 -18.96 5.11 2.89
CA ASP A 94 -19.37 4.13 3.89
C ASP A 94 -18.19 3.61 4.74
N VAL A 95 -16.97 4.12 4.50
CA VAL A 95 -15.76 3.77 5.25
C VAL A 95 -15.72 4.59 6.54
N LYS A 96 -16.15 3.98 7.65
CA LYS A 96 -16.24 4.65 8.97
C LYS A 96 -14.91 4.68 9.72
N LYS A 97 -14.02 3.70 9.45
CA LYS A 97 -12.74 3.59 10.14
C LYS A 97 -11.61 3.82 9.15
N HIS A 98 -10.57 4.48 9.62
CA HIS A 98 -9.38 4.65 8.80
C HIS A 98 -8.71 3.30 8.51
N PRO A 99 -8.37 2.98 7.23
CA PRO A 99 -7.76 1.70 6.88
C PRO A 99 -6.35 1.59 7.45
N LYS A 100 -6.04 0.40 7.99
CA LYS A 100 -4.75 0.08 8.59
C LYS A 100 -4.30 -1.31 8.18
N ILE A 101 -3.02 -1.47 7.92
CA ILE A 101 -2.34 -2.75 7.71
C ILE A 101 -1.50 -3.14 8.94
N VAL A 102 -0.66 -4.17 8.82
CA VAL A 102 0.18 -4.69 9.91
C VAL A 102 -0.67 -4.95 11.17
N PHE A 103 -1.72 -5.77 11.00
CA PHE A 103 -2.66 -6.12 12.08
C PHE A 103 -3.31 -4.89 12.75
N GLY A 104 -3.63 -3.86 11.96
CA GLY A 104 -4.25 -2.63 12.45
C GLY A 104 -3.31 -1.62 13.10
N ARG A 105 -2.00 -1.83 13.02
CA ARG A 105 -0.97 -0.99 13.67
C ARG A 105 -0.43 0.13 12.78
N TYR A 106 -0.47 -0.06 11.44
CA TYR A 106 0.09 0.91 10.49
C TYR A 106 -1.03 1.55 9.66
N PRO A 107 -1.27 2.87 9.82
CA PRO A 107 -2.30 3.57 9.04
C PRO A 107 -1.85 3.74 7.59
N LEU A 108 -2.77 3.50 6.65
CA LEU A 108 -2.54 3.79 5.24
C LEU A 108 -2.66 5.30 4.98
N VAL A 109 -1.97 5.79 3.97
CA VAL A 109 -2.29 7.10 3.41
C VAL A 109 -3.37 6.91 2.34
N VAL A 110 -4.54 7.48 2.56
CA VAL A 110 -5.63 7.45 1.59
C VAL A 110 -5.50 8.65 0.67
N GLU A 111 -5.21 8.41 -0.60
CA GLU A 111 -5.25 9.42 -1.65
C GLU A 111 -6.65 9.44 -2.26
N ILE A 112 -7.39 10.48 -1.91
CA ILE A 112 -8.78 10.69 -2.32
C ILE A 112 -8.79 11.25 -3.73
N LEU A 113 -9.53 10.58 -4.61
CA LEU A 113 -9.63 10.96 -6.02
C LEU A 113 -11.00 11.57 -6.33
N ALA A 114 -11.00 12.56 -7.22
CA ALA A 114 -12.21 13.05 -7.86
C ALA A 114 -12.82 11.97 -8.79
N PRO A 115 -14.09 12.15 -9.27
CA PRO A 115 -14.71 11.21 -10.21
C PRO A 115 -13.91 10.95 -11.49
N ASN A 116 -13.10 11.89 -11.94
CA ASN A 116 -12.19 11.74 -13.08
C ASN A 116 -10.82 11.13 -12.70
N ARG A 117 -10.71 10.57 -11.49
CA ARG A 117 -9.50 9.95 -10.91
C ARG A 117 -8.31 10.88 -10.69
N ARG A 118 -8.49 12.20 -10.73
CA ARG A 118 -7.43 13.13 -10.34
C ARG A 118 -7.34 13.21 -8.82
N PRO A 119 -6.13 13.24 -8.24
CA PRO A 119 -5.93 13.44 -6.81
C PRO A 119 -6.53 14.76 -6.34
N VAL A 120 -7.25 14.71 -5.22
CA VAL A 120 -7.87 15.87 -4.55
C VAL A 120 -7.19 16.16 -3.24
N GLN A 121 -7.06 15.12 -2.40
CA GLN A 121 -6.47 15.23 -1.07
C GLN A 121 -5.87 13.91 -0.64
N ARG A 122 -4.85 13.97 0.24
CA ARG A 122 -4.27 12.82 0.94
C ARG A 122 -4.58 12.95 2.42
N THR A 123 -4.93 11.85 3.07
CA THR A 123 -5.17 11.82 4.51
C THR A 123 -4.69 10.50 5.12
N SER A 124 -4.17 10.57 6.34
CA SER A 124 -3.90 9.43 7.22
C SER A 124 -4.99 9.26 8.29
N ASP A 125 -6.07 10.05 8.21
CA ASP A 125 -7.22 10.00 9.12
C ASP A 125 -8.50 10.38 8.36
N LEU A 126 -9.26 9.36 7.90
CA LEU A 126 -10.53 9.56 7.19
C LEU A 126 -11.61 10.22 8.05
N PRO A 127 -11.83 9.83 9.33
CA PRO A 127 -12.77 10.55 10.20
C PRO A 127 -12.51 12.05 10.25
N SER A 128 -11.29 12.46 10.52
CA SER A 128 -10.93 13.90 10.53
C SER A 128 -11.12 14.59 9.18
N PHE A 129 -10.91 13.87 8.07
CA PHE A 129 -11.21 14.39 6.74
C PHE A 129 -12.70 14.68 6.56
N TRP A 130 -13.58 13.75 6.97
CA TRP A 130 -15.05 13.94 6.85
C TRP A 130 -15.56 15.12 7.65
N GLU A 131 -15.06 15.31 8.87
CA GLU A 131 -15.47 16.40 9.76
C GLU A 131 -14.86 17.75 9.37
N GLY A 132 -13.64 17.75 8.84
CA GLY A 132 -12.86 18.97 8.57
C GLY A 132 -12.95 19.46 7.12
N SER A 133 -12.18 18.83 6.23
CA SER A 133 -11.98 19.35 4.87
C SER A 133 -13.05 18.92 3.85
N TYR A 134 -13.79 17.85 4.12
CA TYR A 134 -14.78 17.32 3.18
C TYR A 134 -15.84 18.35 2.74
N PRO A 135 -16.44 19.20 3.62
CA PRO A 135 -17.44 20.19 3.18
C PRO A 135 -16.91 21.13 2.09
N SER A 136 -15.65 21.54 2.18
CA SER A 136 -15.00 22.38 1.18
C SER A 136 -14.74 21.63 -0.13
N VAL A 137 -14.21 20.40 -0.02
CA VAL A 137 -13.97 19.50 -1.16
C VAL A 137 -15.26 19.17 -1.88
N LYS A 138 -16.33 18.85 -1.13
CA LYS A 138 -17.67 18.60 -1.68
C LYS A 138 -18.17 19.79 -2.49
N LYS A 139 -18.10 21.02 -1.95
CA LYS A 139 -18.55 22.24 -2.64
C LYS A 139 -17.83 22.44 -3.99
N ASP A 140 -16.53 22.25 -4.02
CA ASP A 140 -15.72 22.39 -5.22
C ASP A 140 -16.05 21.31 -6.25
N LEU A 141 -16.09 20.05 -5.81
CA LEU A 141 -16.28 18.92 -6.72
C LEU A 141 -17.74 18.80 -7.19
N ALA A 142 -18.74 19.09 -6.36
CA ALA A 142 -20.15 19.07 -6.76
C ALA A 142 -20.45 20.08 -7.88
N GLY A 143 -19.80 21.24 -7.84
CA GLY A 143 -19.88 22.20 -8.95
C GLY A 143 -19.30 21.69 -10.27
N ARG A 144 -18.23 20.91 -10.19
CA ARG A 144 -17.55 20.34 -11.38
C ARG A 144 -18.19 19.04 -11.88
N TYR A 145 -18.76 18.24 -10.97
CA TYR A 145 -19.30 16.91 -11.24
C TYR A 145 -20.74 16.75 -10.72
N PRO A 146 -21.72 17.56 -11.20
CA PRO A 146 -23.08 17.59 -10.63
C PRO A 146 -23.89 16.30 -10.83
N LYS A 147 -23.44 15.40 -11.71
CA LYS A 147 -24.11 14.12 -11.97
C LYS A 147 -23.73 13.01 -10.98
N HIS A 148 -22.74 13.25 -10.12
CA HIS A 148 -22.29 12.29 -9.10
C HIS A 148 -23.03 12.51 -7.79
N GLU A 149 -23.12 11.44 -6.97
CA GLU A 149 -23.69 11.53 -5.63
C GLU A 149 -22.76 12.32 -4.70
N TRP A 150 -23.36 13.25 -3.93
CA TRP A 150 -22.67 14.08 -2.93
C TRP A 150 -23.44 14.03 -1.61
N ARG A 151 -22.93 13.28 -0.64
CA ARG A 151 -23.51 13.09 0.70
C ARG A 151 -23.13 14.20 1.67
#